data_381ac93230bdb75ecec7149e37b236f7
#
_entry.id   381ac93230bdb75ecec7149e37b236f7
#
_cell.length_a   1.000
_cell.length_b   1.000
_cell.length_c   1.000
_cell.angle_alpha   90.00
_cell.angle_beta   90.00
_cell.angle_gamma   90.00
#
_symmetry.space_group_name_H-M   'P 1'
#
loop_
_entity.id
_entity.type
_entity.pdbx_description
1 polymer ?
#
loop_
_entity_poly.entity_id
_entity_poly.type
_entity_poly.pdbx_seq_one_letter_code
_entity_poly.pdbx_strand_id
1 'polypeptide(L)'
;MQLSPDRLASRRDTLAFVICITLAIAARMAPSEAQQSLGNAIRSTVVAPFLSLEEQILSVKEARVNLARVVAERDSAVIQAFAVRALSLENENLRSLARLSSRLPMSHVTAEVLNQAGRTEGFTFLLSKGRDDGVVPRAPVVAPAGLLGVVQTVDASTSVAIGWPHPDFRVSARAEDESIFGIVEPLGSDGPNTMVLKFRGVPYGEEVPPGTMIYTSGLGGSAGVYPSGVPIGVVLSVADKQEGWSTTYALRPVVHPGSVTHVIVLTGAGIGLDSLFVARTP
;
A
#
# COMPACT_ATOMS: atom_id res chain seq x y z
N MET A 1 40.34 -64.14 -40.48
CA MET A 1 40.42 -65.13 -39.38
C MET A 1 40.24 -64.35 -38.08
N GLN A 2 38.98 -64.20 -37.67
CA GLN A 2 38.60 -63.41 -36.46
C GLN A 2 38.60 -64.40 -35.27
N LEU A 3 39.49 -64.13 -34.31
CA LEU A 3 39.53 -64.80 -33.04
C LEU A 3 38.49 -64.13 -32.14
N SER A 4 37.42 -64.82 -31.78
CA SER A 4 36.33 -64.38 -30.94
C SER A 4 36.79 -64.14 -29.51
N PRO A 5 36.44 -63.02 -28.85
CA PRO A 5 36.79 -62.69 -27.49
C PRO A 5 36.07 -63.49 -26.40
N ASP A 6 35.09 -64.32 -26.76
CA ASP A 6 34.18 -65.05 -25.83
C ASP A 6 34.85 -66.18 -25.03
N ARG A 7 36.00 -66.70 -25.43
CA ARG A 7 36.63 -67.82 -24.69
C ARG A 7 37.44 -67.40 -23.41
N LEU A 8 37.79 -66.11 -23.32
CA LEU A 8 38.48 -65.62 -22.13
C LEU A 8 37.52 -65.16 -21.01
N ALA A 9 36.36 -64.68 -21.36
CA ALA A 9 35.28 -64.36 -20.46
C ALA A 9 34.74 -65.62 -19.76
N SER A 10 34.44 -66.66 -20.53
CA SER A 10 34.01 -67.97 -20.02
C SER A 10 34.93 -68.62 -19.00
N ARG A 11 36.26 -68.51 -19.17
CA ARG A 11 37.21 -69.04 -18.16
C ARG A 11 37.26 -68.23 -16.87
N ARG A 12 37.10 -66.98 -16.91
CA ARG A 12 37.05 -66.09 -15.72
C ARG A 12 35.76 -66.31 -14.97
N ASP A 13 34.66 -66.45 -15.67
CA ASP A 13 33.34 -66.69 -15.07
C ASP A 13 33.24 -68.05 -14.45
N THR A 14 33.81 -69.12 -15.11
CA THR A 14 33.89 -70.47 -14.52
C THR A 14 34.84 -70.52 -13.32
N LEU A 15 35.96 -69.81 -13.33
CA LEU A 15 36.82 -69.70 -12.16
C LEU A 15 36.15 -68.94 -11.01
N ALA A 16 35.47 -67.86 -11.28
CA ALA A 16 34.69 -67.12 -10.26
C ALA A 16 33.59 -68.00 -9.67
N PHE A 17 32.87 -68.73 -10.49
CA PHE A 17 31.83 -69.67 -10.04
C PHE A 17 32.37 -70.80 -9.17
N VAL A 18 33.51 -71.41 -9.56
CA VAL A 18 34.18 -72.43 -8.76
C VAL A 18 34.69 -71.88 -7.42
N ILE A 19 35.23 -70.66 -7.41
CA ILE A 19 35.64 -69.96 -6.19
C ILE A 19 34.42 -69.69 -5.29
N CYS A 20 33.30 -69.21 -5.83
CA CYS A 20 32.10 -69.00 -5.05
C CYS A 20 31.54 -70.31 -4.44
N ILE A 21 31.56 -71.38 -5.20
CA ILE A 21 31.11 -72.71 -4.70
C ILE A 21 32.04 -73.22 -3.60
N THR A 22 33.37 -73.17 -3.78
CA THR A 22 34.31 -73.59 -2.77
C THR A 22 34.25 -72.78 -1.49
N LEU A 23 34.05 -71.44 -1.61
CA LEU A 23 33.80 -70.59 -0.48
C LEU A 23 32.48 -70.91 0.23
N ALA A 24 31.43 -71.20 -0.52
CA ALA A 24 30.12 -71.57 0.05
C ALA A 24 30.18 -72.91 0.81
N ILE A 25 30.90 -73.91 0.27
CA ILE A 25 31.14 -75.21 0.94
C ILE A 25 32.02 -75.03 2.19
N ALA A 26 33.10 -74.26 2.12
CA ALA A 26 33.92 -73.93 3.24
C ALA A 26 33.18 -73.21 4.37
N ALA A 27 32.32 -72.23 4.02
CA ALA A 27 31.46 -71.56 4.98
C ALA A 27 30.44 -72.47 5.65
N ARG A 28 29.99 -73.54 4.95
CA ARG A 28 29.03 -74.49 5.50
C ARG A 28 29.70 -75.54 6.40
N MET A 29 30.97 -75.84 6.20
CA MET A 29 31.76 -76.74 7.03
C MET A 29 32.48 -76.07 8.23
N ALA A 30 32.38 -74.76 8.32
CA ALA A 30 32.95 -74.02 9.43
C ALA A 30 32.18 -74.29 10.75
N PRO A 31 32.84 -74.31 11.91
CA PRO A 31 32.17 -74.47 13.19
C PRO A 31 31.20 -73.35 13.45
N SER A 32 30.13 -73.63 14.19
CA SER A 32 28.98 -72.72 14.42
C SER A 32 29.37 -71.34 14.96
N GLU A 33 30.44 -71.26 15.72
CA GLU A 33 30.99 -69.99 16.23
C GLU A 33 31.61 -69.14 15.15
N ALA A 34 32.26 -69.72 14.15
CA ALA A 34 32.81 -69.02 13.01
C ALA A 34 31.71 -68.55 12.03
N GLN A 35 30.63 -69.31 11.87
CA GLN A 35 29.51 -68.90 11.08
C GLN A 35 28.77 -67.71 11.70
N GLN A 36 28.60 -67.67 13.01
CA GLN A 36 27.99 -66.57 13.73
C GLN A 36 28.87 -65.31 13.67
N SER A 37 30.18 -65.41 13.80
CA SER A 37 31.11 -64.30 13.72
C SER A 37 31.16 -63.68 12.30
N LEU A 38 31.13 -64.53 11.24
CA LEU A 38 31.04 -64.08 9.85
C LEU A 38 29.70 -63.42 9.55
N GLY A 39 28.58 -64.01 10.04
CA GLY A 39 27.25 -63.41 9.91
C GLY A 39 27.15 -62.03 10.58
N ASN A 40 27.73 -61.91 11.78
CA ASN A 40 27.76 -60.63 12.48
C ASN A 40 28.68 -59.59 11.79
N ALA A 41 29.84 -59.99 11.27
CA ALA A 41 30.76 -59.14 10.53
C ALA A 41 30.12 -58.63 9.21
N ILE A 42 29.43 -59.49 8.47
CA ILE A 42 28.69 -59.07 7.25
C ILE A 42 27.56 -58.11 7.60
N ARG A 43 26.83 -58.42 8.67
CA ARG A 43 25.73 -57.58 9.13
C ARG A 43 26.19 -56.20 9.59
N SER A 44 27.29 -56.13 10.32
CA SER A 44 27.82 -54.86 10.79
C SER A 44 28.55 -54.04 9.71
N THR A 45 29.15 -54.71 8.72
CA THR A 45 29.98 -54.02 7.71
C THR A 45 29.18 -53.63 6.46
N VAL A 46 28.19 -54.42 6.07
CA VAL A 46 27.44 -54.21 4.82
C VAL A 46 26.03 -53.72 5.05
N VAL A 47 25.32 -54.25 6.05
CA VAL A 47 23.89 -53.94 6.26
C VAL A 47 23.74 -52.70 7.16
N ALA A 48 24.59 -52.50 8.18
CA ALA A 48 24.47 -51.39 9.07
C ALA A 48 24.63 -49.99 8.38
N PRO A 49 25.57 -49.78 7.44
CA PRO A 49 25.67 -48.51 6.75
C PRO A 49 24.47 -48.25 5.80
N PHE A 50 23.83 -49.33 5.30
CA PHE A 50 22.68 -49.19 4.43
C PHE A 50 21.41 -48.76 5.19
N LEU A 51 21.21 -49.25 6.40
CA LEU A 51 20.12 -48.88 7.29
C LEU A 51 20.28 -47.42 7.78
N SER A 52 21.49 -46.99 8.12
CA SER A 52 21.78 -45.63 8.56
C SER A 52 21.61 -44.60 7.42
N LEU A 53 21.82 -45.00 6.17
CA LEU A 53 21.55 -44.13 5.01
C LEU A 53 20.06 -43.93 4.80
N GLU A 54 19.24 -44.97 5.00
CA GLU A 54 17.78 -44.88 4.86
C GLU A 54 17.16 -43.97 5.92
N GLU A 55 17.61 -44.04 7.17
CA GLU A 55 17.19 -43.16 8.26
C GLU A 55 17.60 -41.69 8.00
N GLN A 56 18.79 -41.45 7.45
CA GLN A 56 19.25 -40.09 7.10
C GLN A 56 18.43 -39.48 5.93
N ILE A 57 18.06 -40.29 4.94
CA ILE A 57 17.23 -39.83 3.82
C ILE A 57 15.82 -39.50 4.30
N LEU A 58 15.25 -40.28 5.18
CA LEU A 58 13.92 -40.02 5.75
C LEU A 58 13.92 -38.75 6.62
N SER A 59 14.92 -38.57 7.47
CA SER A 59 15.04 -37.36 8.32
C SER A 59 15.20 -36.08 7.51
N VAL A 60 15.95 -36.12 6.40
CA VAL A 60 16.12 -34.97 5.48
C VAL A 60 14.81 -34.66 4.75
N LYS A 61 14.05 -35.66 4.34
CA LYS A 61 12.73 -35.46 3.72
C LYS A 61 11.74 -34.85 4.70
N GLU A 62 11.67 -35.39 5.92
CA GLU A 62 10.81 -34.84 6.98
C GLU A 62 11.21 -33.40 7.36
N ALA A 63 12.50 -33.11 7.46
CA ALA A 63 12.98 -31.76 7.71
C ALA A 63 12.59 -30.78 6.59
N ARG A 64 12.66 -31.17 5.31
CA ARG A 64 12.25 -30.36 4.19
C ARG A 64 10.72 -30.12 4.16
N VAL A 65 9.92 -31.14 4.43
CA VAL A 65 8.46 -31.03 4.51
C VAL A 65 8.06 -30.11 5.67
N ASN A 66 8.69 -30.28 6.84
CA ASN A 66 8.45 -29.42 7.99
C ASN A 66 8.87 -27.96 7.73
N LEU A 67 10.01 -27.74 7.08
CA LEU A 67 10.44 -26.40 6.69
C LEU A 67 9.45 -25.75 5.71
N ALA A 68 9.04 -26.49 4.68
CA ALA A 68 8.05 -25.98 3.72
C ALA A 68 6.72 -25.62 4.40
N ARG A 69 6.26 -26.46 5.36
CA ARG A 69 5.05 -26.17 6.14
C ARG A 69 5.21 -24.92 6.99
N VAL A 70 6.30 -24.78 7.74
CA VAL A 70 6.57 -23.63 8.60
C VAL A 70 6.68 -22.34 7.77
N VAL A 71 7.31 -22.41 6.60
CA VAL A 71 7.38 -21.27 5.67
C VAL A 71 5.97 -20.91 5.17
N ALA A 72 5.16 -21.88 4.77
CA ALA A 72 3.79 -21.63 4.32
C ALA A 72 2.90 -21.07 5.44
N GLU A 73 3.03 -21.57 6.67
CA GLU A 73 2.33 -21.04 7.85
C GLU A 73 2.77 -19.61 8.15
N ARG A 74 4.05 -19.32 8.10
CA ARG A 74 4.59 -17.97 8.26
C ARG A 74 4.05 -17.02 7.19
N ASP A 75 4.10 -17.41 5.92
CA ASP A 75 3.66 -16.58 4.81
C ASP A 75 2.14 -16.32 4.89
N SER A 76 1.36 -17.32 5.29
CA SER A 76 -0.07 -17.17 5.58
C SER A 76 -0.30 -16.19 6.74
N ALA A 77 0.45 -16.30 7.82
CA ALA A 77 0.33 -15.41 8.97
C ALA A 77 0.70 -13.96 8.60
N VAL A 78 1.73 -13.78 7.77
CA VAL A 78 2.12 -12.44 7.27
C VAL A 78 1.02 -11.82 6.40
N ILE A 79 0.43 -12.59 5.49
CA ILE A 79 -0.69 -12.11 4.65
C ILE A 79 -1.90 -11.73 5.53
N GLN A 80 -2.23 -12.56 6.53
CA GLN A 80 -3.31 -12.25 7.47
C GLN A 80 -3.03 -10.98 8.29
N ALA A 81 -1.79 -10.79 8.75
CA ALA A 81 -1.39 -9.59 9.47
C ALA A 81 -1.52 -8.32 8.60
N PHE A 82 -1.16 -8.39 7.31
CA PHE A 82 -1.37 -7.29 6.38
C PHE A 82 -2.86 -6.99 6.16
N ALA A 83 -3.68 -8.03 6.00
CA ALA A 83 -5.12 -7.87 5.84
C ALA A 83 -5.78 -7.22 7.08
N VAL A 84 -5.42 -7.65 8.28
CA VAL A 84 -5.92 -7.05 9.53
C VAL A 84 -5.50 -5.58 9.64
N ARG A 85 -4.24 -5.26 9.29
CA ARG A 85 -3.76 -3.88 9.31
C ARG A 85 -4.49 -3.00 8.29
N ALA A 86 -4.72 -3.49 7.07
CA ALA A 86 -5.47 -2.76 6.05
C ALA A 86 -6.91 -2.48 6.51
N LEU A 87 -7.61 -3.49 7.03
CA LEU A 87 -8.96 -3.34 7.56
C LEU A 87 -9.04 -2.39 8.75
N SER A 88 -8.04 -2.38 9.64
CA SER A 88 -8.01 -1.45 10.77
C SER A 88 -7.87 0.00 10.31
N LEU A 89 -6.99 0.27 9.35
CA LEU A 89 -6.82 1.61 8.75
C LEU A 89 -8.10 2.08 8.03
N GLU A 90 -8.73 1.20 7.29
CA GLU A 90 -10.01 1.50 6.63
C GLU A 90 -11.11 1.80 7.65
N ASN A 91 -11.20 1.03 8.72
CA ASN A 91 -12.17 1.26 9.80
C ASN A 91 -11.93 2.62 10.50
N GLU A 92 -10.68 3.00 10.73
CA GLU A 92 -10.33 4.32 11.27
C GLU A 92 -10.75 5.45 10.32
N ASN A 93 -10.47 5.30 9.02
CA ASN A 93 -10.88 6.28 8.00
C ASN A 93 -12.40 6.42 7.95
N LEU A 94 -13.14 5.32 7.90
CA LEU A 94 -14.61 5.35 7.89
C LEU A 94 -15.18 5.97 9.15
N ARG A 95 -14.61 5.69 10.33
CA ARG A 95 -15.03 6.34 11.59
C ARG A 95 -14.76 7.85 11.57
N SER A 96 -13.62 8.28 11.02
CA SER A 96 -13.29 9.71 10.93
C SER A 96 -14.23 10.44 9.97
N LEU A 97 -14.59 9.82 8.84
CA LEU A 97 -15.60 10.34 7.92
C LEU A 97 -16.99 10.40 8.58
N ALA A 98 -17.41 9.35 9.27
CA ALA A 98 -18.69 9.35 9.98
C ALA A 98 -18.78 10.45 11.05
N ARG A 99 -17.67 10.71 11.76
CA ARG A 99 -17.59 11.82 12.73
C ARG A 99 -17.67 13.19 12.03
N LEU A 100 -17.05 13.35 10.89
CA LEU A 100 -17.14 14.58 10.11
C LEU A 100 -18.58 14.75 9.58
N SER A 101 -19.12 13.73 8.93
CA SER A 101 -20.49 13.72 8.41
C SER A 101 -21.53 14.12 9.48
N SER A 102 -21.45 13.53 10.68
CA SER A 102 -22.39 13.84 11.77
C SER A 102 -22.32 15.28 12.31
N ARG A 103 -21.25 16.01 12.01
CA ARG A 103 -21.03 17.40 12.45
C ARG A 103 -21.36 18.44 11.36
N LEU A 104 -21.46 18.01 10.09
CA LEU A 104 -21.74 18.93 8.99
C LEU A 104 -23.18 19.43 9.06
N PRO A 105 -23.43 20.73 9.19
CA PRO A 105 -24.77 21.31 9.27
C PRO A 105 -25.46 21.42 7.91
N MET A 106 -24.79 21.04 6.83
CA MET A 106 -25.26 21.15 5.43
C MET A 106 -25.50 19.79 4.82
N SER A 107 -26.31 19.79 3.75
CA SER A 107 -26.51 18.58 2.94
C SER A 107 -25.21 18.08 2.32
N HIS A 108 -24.95 16.81 2.46
CA HIS A 108 -23.74 16.18 1.96
C HIS A 108 -24.00 14.71 1.63
N VAL A 109 -23.13 14.15 0.79
CA VAL A 109 -23.18 12.75 0.39
C VAL A 109 -21.78 12.14 0.58
N THR A 110 -21.70 10.98 1.22
CA THR A 110 -20.45 10.22 1.31
C THR A 110 -20.26 9.39 0.05
N ALA A 111 -19.11 9.50 -0.57
CA ALA A 111 -18.74 8.79 -1.80
C ALA A 111 -17.44 8.03 -1.61
N GLU A 112 -17.33 6.88 -2.27
CA GLU A 112 -16.08 6.13 -2.42
C GLU A 112 -15.32 6.63 -3.64
N VAL A 113 -14.00 6.66 -3.56
CA VAL A 113 -13.11 6.96 -4.68
C VAL A 113 -12.86 5.67 -5.46
N LEU A 114 -13.57 5.49 -6.58
CA LEU A 114 -13.51 4.27 -7.41
C LEU A 114 -12.21 4.20 -8.22
N ASN A 115 -11.74 5.35 -8.69
CA ASN A 115 -10.48 5.45 -9.43
C ASN A 115 -9.85 6.81 -9.15
N GLN A 116 -8.53 6.80 -9.08
CA GLN A 116 -7.70 7.98 -8.94
C GLN A 116 -6.70 8.04 -10.08
N ALA A 117 -6.90 8.97 -10.99
CA ALA A 117 -5.96 9.26 -12.05
C ALA A 117 -4.81 10.11 -11.51
N GLY A 118 -3.59 9.64 -11.72
CA GLY A 118 -2.36 10.29 -11.24
C GLY A 118 -1.92 11.47 -12.09
N ARG A 119 -0.63 11.83 -11.98
CA ARG A 119 0.01 12.98 -12.65
C ARG A 119 -0.20 13.02 -14.16
N THR A 120 -0.28 11.87 -14.83
CA THR A 120 -0.48 11.74 -16.28
C THR A 120 -1.90 12.07 -16.74
N GLU A 121 -2.88 11.94 -15.86
CA GLU A 121 -4.30 12.11 -16.18
C GLU A 121 -4.94 13.28 -15.41
N GLY A 122 -4.14 14.22 -14.90
CA GLY A 122 -4.62 15.49 -14.38
C GLY A 122 -5.19 15.46 -12.95
N PHE A 123 -4.84 14.46 -12.12
CA PHE A 123 -5.29 14.39 -10.71
C PHE A 123 -6.81 14.41 -10.54
N THR A 124 -7.50 13.60 -11.32
CA THR A 124 -8.95 13.42 -11.26
C THR A 124 -9.33 12.22 -10.43
N PHE A 125 -10.51 12.26 -9.84
CA PHE A 125 -11.11 11.19 -9.04
C PHE A 125 -12.46 10.81 -9.59
N LEU A 126 -12.70 9.51 -9.82
CA LEU A 126 -14.02 8.99 -10.09
C LEU A 126 -14.68 8.64 -8.75
N LEU A 127 -15.83 9.24 -8.48
CA LEU A 127 -16.60 9.04 -7.26
C LEU A 127 -17.82 8.16 -7.51
N SER A 128 -18.18 7.33 -6.54
CA SER A 128 -19.31 6.38 -6.59
C SER A 128 -20.68 7.01 -6.42
N LYS A 129 -20.79 8.34 -6.49
CA LYS A 129 -22.01 9.10 -6.30
C LYS A 129 -22.19 10.13 -7.41
N GLY A 130 -23.44 10.28 -7.89
CA GLY A 130 -23.79 11.14 -9.01
C GLY A 130 -25.02 12.01 -8.77
N ARG A 131 -25.69 12.40 -9.87
CA ARG A 131 -26.85 13.26 -9.84
C ARG A 131 -28.01 12.65 -9.05
N ASP A 132 -28.21 11.35 -9.15
CA ASP A 132 -29.27 10.64 -8.45
C ASP A 132 -29.11 10.66 -6.93
N ASP A 133 -27.88 10.87 -6.45
CA ASP A 133 -27.53 11.04 -5.04
C ASP A 133 -27.52 12.52 -4.60
N GLY A 134 -27.85 13.45 -5.50
CA GLY A 134 -27.88 14.89 -5.22
C GLY A 134 -26.52 15.60 -5.42
N VAL A 135 -25.53 14.96 -6.04
CA VAL A 135 -24.26 15.59 -6.41
C VAL A 135 -24.51 16.60 -7.54
N VAL A 136 -23.93 17.78 -7.41
CA VAL A 136 -24.00 18.85 -8.40
C VAL A 136 -22.60 19.22 -8.90
N PRO A 137 -22.47 19.73 -10.13
CA PRO A 137 -21.20 20.26 -10.61
C PRO A 137 -20.69 21.37 -9.68
N ARG A 138 -19.38 21.44 -9.51
CA ARG A 138 -18.67 22.37 -8.61
C ARG A 138 -18.91 22.13 -7.12
N ALA A 139 -19.54 21.02 -6.72
CA ALA A 139 -19.65 20.64 -5.32
C ALA A 139 -18.25 20.40 -4.71
N PRO A 140 -17.95 20.96 -3.52
CA PRO A 140 -16.70 20.72 -2.83
C PRO A 140 -16.57 19.27 -2.40
N VAL A 141 -15.36 18.72 -2.54
CA VAL A 141 -15.00 17.38 -2.08
C VAL A 141 -14.05 17.50 -0.91
N VAL A 142 -14.46 17.01 0.25
CA VAL A 142 -13.70 17.10 1.50
C VAL A 142 -13.36 15.72 2.05
N ALA A 143 -12.19 15.63 2.64
CA ALA A 143 -11.74 14.50 3.45
C ALA A 143 -11.75 14.91 4.94
N PRO A 144 -11.57 14.00 5.88
CA PRO A 144 -11.55 14.32 7.32
C PRO A 144 -10.54 15.40 7.72
N ALA A 145 -9.43 15.49 7.02
CA ALA A 145 -8.37 16.49 7.28
C ALA A 145 -8.63 17.85 6.62
N GLY A 146 -9.45 17.93 5.57
CA GLY A 146 -9.73 19.18 4.87
C GLY A 146 -10.13 19.01 3.41
N LEU A 147 -9.90 20.06 2.62
CA LEU A 147 -10.30 20.15 1.21
C LEU A 147 -9.45 19.24 0.33
N LEU A 148 -10.10 18.34 -0.43
CA LEU A 148 -9.46 17.52 -1.44
C LEU A 148 -9.56 18.13 -2.84
N GLY A 149 -10.75 18.67 -3.20
CA GLY A 149 -10.99 19.14 -4.56
C GLY A 149 -12.41 19.62 -4.79
N VAL A 150 -12.86 19.54 -6.04
CA VAL A 150 -14.18 19.98 -6.49
C VAL A 150 -14.69 19.06 -7.59
N VAL A 151 -15.98 18.80 -7.60
CA VAL A 151 -16.66 18.03 -8.66
C VAL A 151 -16.63 18.82 -9.97
N GLN A 152 -16.13 18.22 -11.04
CA GLN A 152 -16.06 18.82 -12.36
C GLN A 152 -17.26 18.42 -13.22
N THR A 153 -17.53 17.12 -13.34
CA THR A 153 -18.65 16.58 -14.11
C THR A 153 -19.47 15.60 -13.28
N VAL A 154 -20.75 15.50 -13.60
CA VAL A 154 -21.70 14.66 -12.87
C VAL A 154 -22.53 13.85 -13.85
N ASP A 155 -22.42 12.52 -13.75
CA ASP A 155 -23.27 11.55 -14.43
C ASP A 155 -24.43 11.13 -13.52
N ALA A 156 -25.26 10.17 -13.95
CA ALA A 156 -26.40 9.71 -13.17
C ALA A 156 -25.98 9.13 -11.82
N SER A 157 -25.09 8.14 -11.82
CA SER A 157 -24.65 7.39 -10.62
C SER A 157 -23.22 7.66 -10.17
N THR A 158 -22.43 8.40 -10.96
CA THR A 158 -21.03 8.70 -10.70
C THR A 158 -20.72 10.17 -10.93
N SER A 159 -19.60 10.65 -10.42
CA SER A 159 -19.09 11.98 -10.72
C SER A 159 -17.57 11.98 -10.81
N VAL A 160 -17.03 12.93 -11.57
CA VAL A 160 -15.59 13.17 -11.67
C VAL A 160 -15.25 14.45 -10.92
N ALA A 161 -14.33 14.35 -10.01
CA ALA A 161 -13.78 15.48 -9.27
C ALA A 161 -12.33 15.74 -9.65
N ILE A 162 -11.93 17.00 -9.67
CA ILE A 162 -10.53 17.42 -9.75
C ILE A 162 -10.00 17.65 -8.34
N GLY A 163 -8.80 17.14 -8.08
CA GLY A 163 -8.12 17.39 -6.82
C GLY A 163 -7.31 18.69 -6.81
N TRP A 164 -6.86 19.12 -5.66
CA TRP A 164 -6.05 20.33 -5.49
C TRP A 164 -4.75 20.35 -6.33
N PRO A 165 -4.13 19.23 -6.76
CA PRO A 165 -2.97 19.28 -7.65
C PRO A 165 -3.32 19.56 -9.13
N HIS A 166 -4.62 19.55 -9.48
CA HIS A 166 -5.06 19.79 -10.86
C HIS A 166 -4.79 21.24 -11.27
N PRO A 167 -4.29 21.51 -12.49
CA PRO A 167 -3.96 22.87 -12.95
C PRO A 167 -5.12 23.87 -12.87
N ASP A 168 -6.36 23.40 -13.02
CA ASP A 168 -7.55 24.25 -12.97
C ASP A 168 -8.11 24.44 -11.57
N PHE A 169 -7.49 23.82 -10.55
CA PHE A 169 -7.95 23.98 -9.17
C PHE A 169 -7.68 25.41 -8.68
N ARG A 170 -8.71 26.05 -8.22
CA ARG A 170 -8.69 27.41 -7.63
C ARG A 170 -9.69 27.49 -6.50
N VAL A 171 -9.30 28.03 -5.37
CA VAL A 171 -10.18 28.24 -4.23
C VAL A 171 -9.87 29.58 -3.56
N SER A 172 -10.92 30.32 -3.22
CA SER A 172 -10.81 31.53 -2.39
C SER A 172 -10.50 31.08 -0.95
N ALA A 173 -9.46 31.65 -0.40
CA ALA A 173 -8.93 31.24 0.90
C ALA A 173 -8.71 32.45 1.81
N ARG A 174 -8.60 32.18 3.11
CA ARG A 174 -8.25 33.13 4.14
C ARG A 174 -7.24 32.54 5.13
N ALA A 175 -6.45 33.39 5.73
CA ALA A 175 -5.62 32.98 6.84
C ALA A 175 -6.45 32.71 8.11
N GLU A 176 -5.85 32.05 9.07
CA GLU A 176 -6.50 31.67 10.33
C GLU A 176 -7.06 32.86 11.13
N ASP A 177 -6.38 34.01 11.06
CA ASP A 177 -6.79 35.22 11.74
C ASP A 177 -7.92 36.02 11.04
N GLU A 178 -8.45 35.46 9.92
CA GLU A 178 -9.53 36.07 9.12
C GLU A 178 -9.22 37.45 8.51
N SER A 179 -8.02 37.98 8.68
CA SER A 179 -7.63 39.29 8.19
C SER A 179 -7.16 39.24 6.74
N ILE A 180 -6.51 38.17 6.34
CA ILE A 180 -5.84 38.04 5.03
C ILE A 180 -6.57 37.09 4.13
N PHE A 181 -7.00 37.58 2.97
CA PHE A 181 -7.66 36.82 1.92
C PHE A 181 -6.78 36.68 0.69
N GLY A 182 -6.98 35.59 -0.03
CA GLY A 182 -6.28 35.31 -1.26
C GLY A 182 -6.85 34.13 -2.01
N ILE A 183 -6.11 33.64 -2.99
CA ILE A 183 -6.47 32.48 -3.80
C ILE A 183 -5.43 31.40 -3.62
N VAL A 184 -5.88 30.17 -3.36
CA VAL A 184 -5.03 29.00 -3.36
C VAL A 184 -5.16 28.28 -4.69
N GLU A 185 -4.01 27.94 -5.27
CA GLU A 185 -3.89 27.19 -6.52
C GLU A 185 -2.63 26.31 -6.48
N PRO A 186 -2.47 25.31 -7.37
CA PRO A 186 -1.26 24.51 -7.45
C PRO A 186 -0.03 25.36 -7.77
N LEU A 187 1.06 25.15 -7.04
CA LEU A 187 2.36 25.75 -7.36
C LEU A 187 3.14 24.91 -8.39
N GLY A 188 2.77 23.66 -8.54
CA GLY A 188 3.55 22.68 -9.26
C GLY A 188 4.33 21.76 -8.33
N SER A 189 5.33 21.06 -8.83
CA SER A 189 6.17 20.20 -8.00
C SER A 189 7.51 20.87 -7.74
N ASP A 190 7.84 21.07 -6.49
CA ASP A 190 9.15 21.56 -6.02
C ASP A 190 10.16 20.40 -5.88
N GLY A 191 10.01 19.37 -6.74
CA GLY A 191 10.79 18.14 -6.74
C GLY A 191 9.97 16.89 -7.10
N PRO A 192 10.60 15.72 -7.24
CA PRO A 192 9.92 14.53 -7.76
C PRO A 192 8.80 13.98 -6.86
N ASN A 193 8.72 14.42 -5.60
CA ASN A 193 7.71 13.92 -4.65
C ASN A 193 6.99 15.00 -3.83
N THR A 194 7.24 16.29 -4.06
CA THR A 194 6.68 17.36 -3.24
C THR A 194 5.72 18.21 -4.09
N MET A 195 4.45 17.93 -3.96
CA MET A 195 3.39 18.77 -4.50
C MET A 195 3.05 19.85 -3.47
N VAL A 196 3.13 21.10 -3.87
CA VAL A 196 2.87 22.29 -3.05
C VAL A 196 1.76 23.12 -3.68
N LEU A 197 1.01 23.79 -2.83
CA LEU A 197 0.07 24.82 -3.21
C LEU A 197 0.71 26.19 -3.06
N LYS A 198 0.19 27.20 -3.73
CA LYS A 198 0.51 28.60 -3.51
C LYS A 198 -0.71 29.37 -3.06
N PHE A 199 -0.52 30.23 -2.07
CA PHE A 199 -1.49 31.21 -1.60
C PHE A 199 -1.05 32.59 -2.09
N ARG A 200 -1.80 33.13 -3.03
CA ARG A 200 -1.47 34.40 -3.71
C ARG A 200 -2.51 35.48 -3.46
N GLY A 201 -2.11 36.72 -3.70
CA GLY A 201 -2.99 37.90 -3.57
C GLY A 201 -2.97 38.50 -2.17
N VAL A 202 -2.02 38.07 -1.31
CA VAL A 202 -1.80 38.71 -0.02
C VAL A 202 -1.21 40.09 -0.26
N PRO A 203 -1.79 41.18 0.30
CA PRO A 203 -1.25 42.56 0.16
C PRO A 203 0.20 42.63 0.61
N TYR A 204 1.02 43.44 -0.07
CA TYR A 204 2.47 43.52 0.18
C TYR A 204 2.84 43.89 1.62
N GLY A 205 2.00 44.68 2.30
CA GLY A 205 2.21 45.11 3.70
C GLY A 205 1.78 44.09 4.75
N GLU A 206 1.18 42.98 4.36
CA GLU A 206 0.69 41.97 5.27
C GLU A 206 1.60 40.73 5.23
N GLU A 207 1.90 40.21 6.41
CA GLU A 207 2.76 39.03 6.54
C GLU A 207 1.97 37.86 7.14
N VAL A 208 2.09 36.66 6.49
CA VAL A 208 1.54 35.43 7.01
C VAL A 208 2.69 34.55 7.51
N PRO A 209 2.82 34.38 8.83
CA PRO A 209 3.90 33.58 9.40
C PRO A 209 3.91 32.14 8.93
N PRO A 210 5.07 31.49 8.77
CA PRO A 210 5.15 30.04 8.60
C PRO A 210 4.44 29.29 9.74
N GLY A 211 3.72 28.24 9.40
CA GLY A 211 2.89 27.49 10.35
C GLY A 211 1.42 27.94 10.42
N THR A 212 1.08 29.09 9.85
CA THR A 212 -0.32 29.57 9.80
C THR A 212 -1.17 28.64 8.95
N MET A 213 -2.35 28.25 9.45
CA MET A 213 -3.33 27.46 8.72
C MET A 213 -4.11 28.33 7.74
N ILE A 214 -4.32 27.83 6.54
CA ILE A 214 -5.12 28.48 5.49
C ILE A 214 -6.42 27.68 5.32
N TYR A 215 -7.53 28.40 5.34
CA TYR A 215 -8.90 27.87 5.22
C TYR A 215 -9.59 28.39 3.97
N THR A 216 -10.66 27.73 3.55
CA THR A 216 -11.58 28.29 2.56
C THR A 216 -12.24 29.55 3.13
N SER A 217 -12.39 30.60 2.31
CA SER A 217 -12.94 31.88 2.77
C SER A 217 -14.49 31.94 2.70
N GLY A 218 -15.11 31.03 1.96
CA GLY A 218 -16.55 31.15 1.65
C GLY A 218 -16.89 32.22 0.61
N LEU A 219 -15.89 32.97 0.13
CA LEU A 219 -16.09 34.00 -0.88
C LEU A 219 -16.02 33.40 -2.29
N GLY A 220 -16.88 33.81 -3.19
CA GLY A 220 -16.93 33.28 -4.56
C GLY A 220 -18.15 33.72 -5.38
N GLY A 221 -18.87 34.72 -4.91
CA GLY A 221 -20.08 35.27 -5.59
C GLY A 221 -21.25 34.30 -5.56
N SER A 222 -22.21 34.47 -6.46
CA SER A 222 -23.41 33.63 -6.60
C SER A 222 -23.11 32.15 -6.92
N ALA A 223 -21.84 31.82 -7.15
CA ALA A 223 -21.32 30.48 -7.34
C ALA A 223 -20.36 30.09 -6.21
N GLY A 224 -20.47 30.70 -5.02
CA GLY A 224 -19.68 30.38 -3.83
C GLY A 224 -19.72 28.88 -3.54
N VAL A 225 -18.73 28.19 -4.10
CA VAL A 225 -18.72 26.75 -4.18
C VAL A 225 -18.25 26.16 -2.86
N TYR A 226 -17.34 26.86 -2.20
CA TYR A 226 -16.73 26.34 -0.98
C TYR A 226 -17.33 27.00 0.26
N PRO A 227 -17.77 26.23 1.25
CA PRO A 227 -18.12 26.79 2.55
C PRO A 227 -16.88 27.39 3.22
N SER A 228 -17.05 28.39 4.06
CA SER A 228 -15.98 28.95 4.87
C SER A 228 -15.48 27.95 5.91
N GLY A 229 -14.18 27.98 6.20
CA GLY A 229 -13.57 27.25 7.32
C GLY A 229 -13.10 25.81 7.02
N VAL A 230 -13.07 25.38 5.75
CA VAL A 230 -12.45 24.09 5.41
C VAL A 230 -10.93 24.24 5.32
N PRO A 231 -10.13 23.45 6.06
CA PRO A 231 -8.68 23.51 6.00
C PRO A 231 -8.17 23.16 4.60
N ILE A 232 -7.16 23.90 4.11
CA ILE A 232 -6.52 23.68 2.82
C ILE A 232 -5.07 23.27 3.00
N GLY A 233 -4.30 24.04 3.78
CA GLY A 233 -2.87 23.84 3.94
C GLY A 233 -2.25 24.73 4.99
N VAL A 234 -0.97 24.49 5.26
CA VAL A 234 -0.16 25.24 6.22
C VAL A 234 0.92 26.01 5.47
N VAL A 235 1.13 27.27 5.81
CA VAL A 235 2.17 28.13 5.24
C VAL A 235 3.55 27.55 5.55
N LEU A 236 4.36 27.35 4.51
CA LEU A 236 5.75 26.90 4.64
C LEU A 236 6.72 28.07 4.61
N SER A 237 6.63 28.89 3.57
CA SER A 237 7.55 30.00 3.31
C SER A 237 6.96 30.95 2.29
N VAL A 238 7.61 32.10 2.13
CA VAL A 238 7.35 32.98 0.99
C VAL A 238 7.86 32.30 -0.28
N ALA A 239 7.01 32.19 -1.28
CA ALA A 239 7.34 31.64 -2.59
C ALA A 239 7.77 32.69 -3.59
N ASP A 240 7.08 33.86 -3.58
CA ASP A 240 7.38 34.99 -4.43
C ASP A 240 6.95 36.31 -3.73
N LYS A 241 7.70 37.37 -3.91
CA LYS A 241 7.40 38.66 -3.36
C LYS A 241 7.52 39.72 -4.45
N GLN A 242 6.38 40.25 -4.89
CA GLN A 242 6.31 41.32 -5.86
C GLN A 242 6.23 42.65 -5.11
N GLU A 243 7.34 43.40 -5.07
CA GLU A 243 7.43 44.67 -4.35
C GLU A 243 6.33 45.64 -4.75
N GLY A 244 5.63 46.16 -3.75
CA GLY A 244 4.55 47.12 -3.93
C GLY A 244 3.20 46.52 -4.36
N TRP A 245 3.11 45.23 -4.58
CA TRP A 245 1.86 44.57 -5.06
C TRP A 245 1.34 43.50 -4.14
N SER A 246 1.98 42.33 -4.14
CA SER A 246 1.49 41.17 -3.39
C SER A 246 2.60 40.20 -3.01
N THR A 247 2.35 39.46 -1.97
CA THR A 247 3.18 38.34 -1.56
C THR A 247 2.47 37.02 -1.85
N THR A 248 3.22 36.03 -2.33
CA THR A 248 2.75 34.66 -2.57
C THR A 248 3.48 33.72 -1.63
N TYR A 249 2.74 32.85 -0.97
CA TYR A 249 3.25 31.87 -0.02
C TYR A 249 3.15 30.47 -0.56
N ALA A 250 4.13 29.63 -0.27
CA ALA A 250 4.08 28.18 -0.50
C ALA A 250 3.35 27.51 0.66
N LEU A 251 2.42 26.61 0.35
CA LEU A 251 1.65 25.87 1.34
C LEU A 251 1.91 24.38 1.23
N ARG A 252 2.00 23.72 2.38
CA ARG A 252 1.88 22.27 2.49
C ARG A 252 0.39 21.92 2.64
N PRO A 253 -0.21 21.14 1.72
CA PRO A 253 -1.61 20.73 1.81
C PRO A 253 -1.85 19.82 3.02
N VAL A 254 -3.04 19.91 3.63
CA VAL A 254 -3.44 19.04 4.76
C VAL A 254 -3.96 17.69 4.31
N VAL A 255 -4.44 17.58 3.06
CA VAL A 255 -4.92 16.32 2.48
C VAL A 255 -3.95 15.83 1.42
N HIS A 256 -3.53 14.59 1.53
CA HIS A 256 -2.75 13.94 0.48
C HIS A 256 -3.67 13.13 -0.44
N PRO A 257 -3.76 13.45 -1.75
CA PRO A 257 -4.71 12.79 -2.66
C PRO A 257 -4.58 11.28 -2.67
N GLY A 258 -3.35 10.75 -2.71
CA GLY A 258 -3.07 9.32 -2.81
C GLY A 258 -3.49 8.47 -1.61
N SER A 259 -3.90 9.09 -0.50
CA SER A 259 -4.29 8.37 0.73
C SER A 259 -5.81 8.34 0.96
N VAL A 260 -6.61 8.90 0.04
CA VAL A 260 -8.05 9.08 0.24
C VAL A 260 -8.82 8.01 -0.50
N THR A 261 -9.58 7.18 0.23
CA THR A 261 -10.46 6.15 -0.32
C THR A 261 -11.94 6.52 -0.27
N HIS A 262 -12.32 7.38 0.67
CA HIS A 262 -13.69 7.86 0.85
C HIS A 262 -13.69 9.35 1.10
N VAL A 263 -14.69 10.03 0.59
CA VAL A 263 -14.84 11.48 0.66
C VAL A 263 -16.28 11.87 1.00
N ILE A 264 -16.44 13.11 1.40
CA ILE A 264 -17.74 13.76 1.55
C ILE A 264 -17.87 14.81 0.44
N VAL A 265 -18.94 14.73 -0.35
CA VAL A 265 -19.31 15.73 -1.34
C VAL A 265 -20.35 16.64 -0.70
N LEU A 266 -20.08 17.94 -0.63
CA LEU A 266 -20.99 18.92 -0.03
C LEU A 266 -22.00 19.36 -1.10
N THR A 267 -23.30 19.08 -0.86
CA THR A 267 -24.38 19.34 -1.83
C THR A 267 -25.25 20.54 -1.45
N GLY A 268 -25.09 21.07 -0.24
CA GLY A 268 -25.84 22.23 0.27
C GLY A 268 -25.13 23.56 0.08
N ALA A 269 -25.87 24.66 0.02
CA ALA A 269 -25.32 26.02 0.06
C ALA A 269 -24.57 26.25 1.38
N GLY A 270 -23.33 26.79 1.28
CA GLY A 270 -22.38 26.82 2.39
C GLY A 270 -22.80 27.71 3.54
N ILE A 271 -22.88 27.15 4.73
CA ILE A 271 -22.75 27.82 6.00
C ILE A 271 -21.30 27.66 6.46
N GLY A 272 -20.70 28.66 7.09
CA GLY A 272 -19.33 28.58 7.59
C GLY A 272 -19.09 27.36 8.48
N LEU A 273 -18.00 26.64 8.23
CA LEU A 273 -17.62 25.40 8.95
C LEU A 273 -16.50 25.63 9.98
N ASP A 274 -16.22 26.90 10.32
CA ASP A 274 -15.07 27.30 11.15
C ASP A 274 -14.95 26.52 12.47
N SER A 275 -16.08 26.20 13.10
CA SER A 275 -16.11 25.48 14.37
C SER A 275 -15.88 23.96 14.28
N LEU A 276 -15.97 23.37 13.07
CA LEU A 276 -15.93 21.90 12.92
C LEU A 276 -14.51 21.37 12.78
N PHE A 277 -13.61 22.19 12.25
CA PHE A 277 -12.21 21.84 12.02
C PHE A 277 -11.25 22.47 13.03
N VAL A 278 -11.77 23.31 13.98
CA VAL A 278 -10.94 23.85 15.06
C VAL A 278 -10.34 22.72 15.87
N ALA A 279 -9.08 22.71 15.81
CA ALA A 279 -8.11 21.70 16.14
C ALA A 279 -8.28 21.02 17.51
N ARG A 280 -8.07 19.74 17.49
CA ARG A 280 -7.20 19.13 18.49
C ARG A 280 -5.76 19.27 17.99
N THR A 281 -5.06 20.32 18.37
CA THR A 281 -3.62 20.27 18.53
C THR A 281 -3.32 19.35 19.71
N PRO A 282 -2.39 18.40 19.56
CA PRO A 282 -2.01 17.47 20.61
C PRO A 282 -1.34 18.20 21.79
#